data_cceb689060495b768c9ae93d3af7e3f8
#
_entry.id   cceb689060495b768c9ae93d3af7e3f8
#
_cell.length_a   1.000
_cell.length_b   1.000
_cell.length_c   1.000
_cell.angle_alpha   90.00
_cell.angle_beta   90.00
_cell.angle_gamma   90.00
#
_symmetry.space_group_name_H-M   'P 1'
#
loop_
_entity.id
_entity.type
_entity.pdbx_description
1 polymer ?
#
loop_
_entity_poly.entity_id
_entity_poly.type
_entity_poly.pdbx_seq_one_letter_code
_entity_poly.pdbx_strand_id
1 'polypeptide(L)'
;GTLLGPALGGLAAGWGLPYVFLLPLPAALLALLLSGNLPELPRQEGTLPGLLRAPGFLPALLATGLYFLHALGTTVALAFHLGKEGFSPGAIGGLLLLGPLELLFLGAWAGRRADRMGYNRVALLGAYLLVAAGLAFALLPLLHPLWGSALALLLLGVGRALFQAANNALVLSLAPKGTEGLASGALSVARALGQALGSALAGGSLGLFYRLFPSHGLAFAATALLLTALMGLAAFLVRGREGSGEEVGHAPLDDPGGEGGA
;
A
#
# COMPACT_ATOMS: atom_id res chain seq x y z
N GLY A 1 10.77 -4.72 -8.12
CA GLY A 1 10.26 -3.59 -8.89
C GLY A 1 10.05 -2.32 -8.05
N THR A 2 9.41 -2.44 -6.90
CA THR A 2 9.04 -1.28 -6.06
C THR A 2 10.23 -0.57 -5.40
N LEU A 3 11.32 -1.25 -5.13
CA LEU A 3 12.53 -0.68 -4.53
C LEU A 3 13.37 0.11 -5.56
N LEU A 4 13.64 -0.50 -6.69
CA LEU A 4 14.53 0.06 -7.70
C LEU A 4 13.81 0.94 -8.72
N GLY A 5 12.48 0.76 -8.88
CA GLY A 5 11.69 1.47 -9.88
C GLY A 5 11.84 2.98 -9.84
N PRO A 6 11.60 3.66 -8.71
CA PRO A 6 11.72 5.11 -8.62
C PRO A 6 13.14 5.62 -8.88
N ALA A 7 14.16 4.92 -8.36
CA ALA A 7 15.56 5.30 -8.56
C ALA A 7 16.01 5.14 -10.02
N LEU A 8 15.76 3.96 -10.59
CA LEU A 8 16.13 3.66 -11.97
C LEU A 8 15.29 4.50 -12.95
N GLY A 9 13.99 4.72 -12.64
CA GLY A 9 13.14 5.60 -13.41
C GLY A 9 13.63 7.05 -13.43
N GLY A 10 14.05 7.57 -12.28
CA GLY A 10 14.63 8.91 -12.17
C GLY A 10 15.95 9.06 -12.94
N LEU A 11 16.82 8.05 -12.88
CA LEU A 11 18.07 8.03 -13.66
C LEU A 11 17.78 7.91 -15.17
N ALA A 12 16.89 7.02 -15.57
CA ALA A 12 16.53 6.83 -16.98
C ALA A 12 15.83 8.08 -17.57
N ALA A 13 15.05 8.81 -16.77
CA ALA A 13 14.45 10.08 -17.18
C ALA A 13 15.48 11.14 -17.55
N GLY A 14 16.66 11.12 -16.92
CA GLY A 14 17.80 11.97 -17.28
C GLY A 14 18.36 11.71 -18.69
N TRP A 15 18.17 10.50 -19.23
CA TRP A 15 18.56 10.13 -20.60
C TRP A 15 17.41 10.34 -21.61
N GLY A 16 16.19 10.47 -21.13
CA GLY A 16 14.99 10.73 -21.92
C GLY A 16 13.82 9.80 -21.57
N LEU A 17 12.60 10.29 -21.74
CA LEU A 17 11.36 9.57 -21.44
C LEU A 17 11.27 8.14 -22.03
N PRO A 18 11.70 7.86 -23.28
CA PRO A 18 11.63 6.51 -23.82
C PRO A 18 12.38 5.47 -22.99
N TYR A 19 13.51 5.84 -22.38
CA TYR A 19 14.32 4.90 -21.59
C TYR A 19 13.62 4.46 -20.30
N VAL A 20 12.76 5.30 -19.73
CA VAL A 20 11.95 4.94 -18.55
C VAL A 20 11.01 3.77 -18.87
N PHE A 21 10.42 3.76 -20.07
CA PHE A 21 9.50 2.70 -20.52
C PHE A 21 10.22 1.45 -21.01
N LEU A 22 11.47 1.58 -21.48
CA LEU A 22 12.27 0.45 -21.94
C LEU A 22 12.91 -0.33 -20.78
N LEU A 23 13.15 0.35 -19.64
CA LEU A 23 13.83 -0.24 -18.49
C LEU A 23 13.18 -1.53 -17.94
N PRO A 24 11.85 -1.69 -17.87
CA PRO A 24 11.21 -2.92 -17.39
C PRO A 24 11.29 -4.10 -18.38
N LEU A 25 11.57 -3.86 -19.67
CA LEU A 25 11.53 -4.92 -20.71
C LEU A 25 12.48 -6.09 -20.44
N PRO A 26 13.76 -5.90 -20.06
CA PRO A 26 14.64 -7.02 -19.77
C PRO A 26 14.12 -7.91 -18.63
N ALA A 27 13.56 -7.28 -17.57
CA ALA A 27 12.99 -8.02 -16.45
C ALA A 27 11.70 -8.78 -16.86
N ALA A 28 10.87 -8.18 -17.71
CA ALA A 28 9.67 -8.83 -18.23
C ALA A 28 10.02 -10.01 -19.14
N LEU A 29 11.01 -9.89 -20.02
CA LEU A 29 11.51 -10.97 -20.87
C LEU A 29 12.09 -12.12 -20.04
N LEU A 30 12.89 -11.80 -19.01
CA LEU A 30 13.43 -12.80 -18.09
C LEU A 30 12.30 -13.53 -17.35
N ALA A 31 11.31 -12.82 -16.85
CA ALA A 31 10.16 -13.40 -16.19
C ALA A 31 9.37 -14.33 -17.13
N LEU A 32 9.19 -13.92 -18.39
CA LEU A 32 8.53 -14.75 -19.41
C LEU A 32 9.31 -16.04 -19.70
N LEU A 33 10.64 -15.96 -19.84
CA LEU A 33 11.49 -17.12 -20.07
C LEU A 33 11.46 -18.10 -18.89
N LEU A 34 11.44 -17.57 -17.64
CA LEU A 34 11.40 -18.41 -16.44
C LEU A 34 10.01 -19.01 -16.20
N SER A 35 8.94 -18.35 -16.64
CA SER A 35 7.56 -18.82 -16.41
C SER A 35 7.23 -20.14 -17.14
N GLY A 36 7.91 -20.44 -18.25
CA GLY A 36 7.71 -21.69 -18.99
C GLY A 36 8.11 -22.96 -18.23
N ASN A 37 8.87 -22.83 -17.13
CA ASN A 37 9.33 -23.96 -16.31
C ASN A 37 8.53 -24.10 -14.99
N LEU A 38 7.45 -23.34 -14.81
CA LEU A 38 6.65 -23.42 -13.60
C LEU A 38 5.76 -24.68 -13.63
N PRO A 39 5.70 -25.45 -12.52
CA PRO A 39 4.79 -26.59 -12.43
C PRO A 39 3.34 -26.12 -12.49
N GLU A 40 2.48 -26.89 -13.13
CA GLU A 40 1.05 -26.66 -13.10
C GLU A 40 0.52 -26.85 -11.68
N LEU A 41 -0.10 -25.81 -11.14
CA LEU A 41 -0.75 -25.88 -9.85
C LEU A 41 -2.13 -26.54 -9.96
N PRO A 42 -2.56 -27.34 -8.94
CA PRO A 42 -3.90 -27.91 -8.92
C PRO A 42 -4.97 -26.83 -9.11
N ARG A 43 -6.00 -27.13 -9.89
CA ARG A 43 -7.15 -26.24 -10.06
C ARG A 43 -7.81 -25.99 -8.72
N GLN A 44 -8.01 -24.71 -8.39
CA GLN A 44 -8.72 -24.31 -7.19
C GLN A 44 -10.23 -24.38 -7.44
N GLU A 45 -10.99 -24.97 -6.51
CA GLU A 45 -12.43 -25.21 -6.67
C GLU A 45 -13.32 -24.02 -6.27
N GLY A 46 -12.72 -22.93 -5.76
CA GLY A 46 -13.45 -21.76 -5.28
C GLY A 46 -13.97 -20.85 -6.40
N THR A 47 -15.06 -20.13 -6.12
CA THR A 47 -15.60 -19.10 -7.00
C THR A 47 -15.41 -17.70 -6.43
N LEU A 48 -15.18 -16.70 -7.29
CA LEU A 48 -15.02 -15.31 -6.86
C LEU A 48 -16.25 -14.76 -6.07
N PRO A 49 -17.50 -15.03 -6.48
CA PRO A 49 -18.66 -14.62 -5.69
C PRO A 49 -18.72 -15.25 -4.30
N GLY A 50 -18.30 -16.51 -4.15
CA GLY A 50 -18.21 -17.18 -2.85
C GLY A 50 -17.17 -16.54 -1.95
N LEU A 51 -16.00 -16.21 -2.50
CA LEU A 51 -14.93 -15.52 -1.79
C LEU A 51 -15.36 -14.12 -1.32
N LEU A 52 -16.03 -13.34 -2.18
CA LEU A 52 -16.48 -11.98 -1.83
C LEU A 52 -17.59 -11.98 -0.75
N ARG A 53 -18.31 -13.08 -0.59
CA ARG A 53 -19.33 -13.26 0.45
C ARG A 53 -18.76 -13.78 1.77
N ALA A 54 -17.51 -14.21 1.78
CA ALA A 54 -16.87 -14.66 3.03
C ALA A 54 -16.87 -13.49 4.04
N PRO A 55 -17.23 -13.75 5.32
CA PRO A 55 -17.32 -12.71 6.33
C PRO A 55 -15.99 -11.94 6.47
N GLY A 56 -16.05 -10.62 6.54
CA GLY A 56 -14.90 -9.74 6.68
C GLY A 56 -13.97 -9.63 5.46
N PHE A 57 -14.09 -10.50 4.43
CA PHE A 57 -13.18 -10.50 3.28
C PHE A 57 -13.31 -9.24 2.42
N LEU A 58 -14.53 -8.88 2.03
CA LEU A 58 -14.77 -7.70 1.18
C LEU A 58 -14.32 -6.38 1.85
N PRO A 59 -14.65 -6.10 3.12
CA PRO A 59 -14.09 -4.93 3.81
C PRO A 59 -12.57 -4.91 3.89
N ALA A 60 -11.90 -6.08 4.07
CA ALA A 60 -10.44 -6.18 4.05
C ALA A 60 -9.85 -5.86 2.67
N LEU A 61 -10.48 -6.37 1.63
CA LEU A 61 -10.10 -6.13 0.25
C LEU A 61 -10.29 -4.65 -0.14
N LEU A 62 -11.42 -4.04 0.23
CA LEU A 62 -11.68 -2.61 0.00
C LEU A 62 -10.67 -1.73 0.74
N ALA A 63 -10.34 -2.07 2.00
CA ALA A 63 -9.31 -1.38 2.75
C ALA A 63 -7.93 -1.46 2.04
N THR A 64 -7.61 -2.60 1.41
CA THR A 64 -6.41 -2.71 0.55
C THR A 64 -6.45 -1.72 -0.61
N GLY A 65 -7.55 -1.66 -1.36
CA GLY A 65 -7.73 -0.73 -2.48
C GLY A 65 -7.57 0.72 -2.06
N LEU A 66 -8.24 1.14 -0.98
CA LEU A 66 -8.17 2.50 -0.43
C LEU A 66 -6.76 2.84 0.08
N TYR A 67 -6.08 1.89 0.71
CA TYR A 67 -4.69 2.05 1.12
C TYR A 67 -3.76 2.35 -0.07
N PHE A 68 -3.83 1.54 -1.14
CA PHE A 68 -2.99 1.75 -2.32
C PHE A 68 -3.36 3.03 -3.07
N LEU A 69 -4.64 3.41 -3.08
CA LEU A 69 -5.11 4.70 -3.60
C LEU A 69 -4.47 5.86 -2.83
N HIS A 70 -4.55 5.84 -1.50
CA HIS A 70 -3.93 6.86 -0.65
C HIS A 70 -2.41 6.90 -0.85
N ALA A 71 -1.73 5.76 -0.75
CA ALA A 71 -0.27 5.69 -0.76
C ALA A 71 0.33 6.17 -2.08
N LEU A 72 -0.21 5.73 -3.23
CA LEU A 72 0.30 6.16 -4.53
C LEU A 72 -0.20 7.57 -4.87
N GLY A 73 -1.46 7.89 -4.58
CA GLY A 73 -1.99 9.23 -4.81
C GLY A 73 -1.20 10.31 -4.08
N THR A 74 -0.88 10.09 -2.79
CA THR A 74 -0.07 11.01 -2.00
C THR A 74 1.36 11.13 -2.53
N THR A 75 1.97 10.02 -2.96
CA THR A 75 3.31 10.01 -3.56
C THR A 75 3.35 10.82 -4.87
N VAL A 76 2.34 10.64 -5.72
CA VAL A 76 2.20 11.40 -6.98
C VAL A 76 1.98 12.89 -6.69
N ALA A 77 1.06 13.23 -5.80
CA ALA A 77 0.79 14.61 -5.40
C ALA A 77 2.05 15.30 -4.84
N LEU A 78 2.82 14.59 -3.99
CA LEU A 78 4.08 15.08 -3.44
C LEU A 78 5.11 15.36 -4.55
N ALA A 79 5.26 14.46 -5.52
CA ALA A 79 6.19 14.65 -6.63
C ALA A 79 5.88 15.93 -7.43
N PHE A 80 4.60 16.19 -7.71
CA PHE A 80 4.16 17.43 -8.36
C PHE A 80 4.41 18.67 -7.49
N HIS A 81 4.13 18.58 -6.19
CA HIS A 81 4.37 19.69 -5.26
C HIS A 81 5.85 20.05 -5.20
N LEU A 82 6.73 19.07 -4.98
CA LEU A 82 8.18 19.30 -4.95
C LEU A 82 8.73 19.83 -6.28
N GLY A 83 8.19 19.37 -7.41
CA GLY A 83 8.53 19.93 -8.72
C GLY A 83 8.17 21.41 -8.82
N LYS A 84 7.04 21.85 -8.24
CA LYS A 84 6.64 23.27 -8.17
C LYS A 84 7.53 24.09 -7.21
N GLU A 85 8.05 23.45 -6.17
CA GLU A 85 9.04 24.03 -5.24
C GLU A 85 10.46 24.12 -5.85
N GLY A 86 10.66 23.65 -7.09
CA GLY A 86 11.94 23.75 -7.81
C GLY A 86 12.90 22.59 -7.56
N PHE A 87 12.47 21.50 -6.94
CA PHE A 87 13.31 20.32 -6.77
C PHE A 87 13.58 19.62 -8.10
N SER A 88 14.81 19.18 -8.32
CA SER A 88 15.15 18.38 -9.49
C SER A 88 14.51 17.00 -9.48
N PRO A 89 14.22 16.38 -10.65
CA PRO A 89 13.66 15.02 -10.71
C PRO A 89 14.49 13.99 -9.93
N GLY A 90 15.83 14.11 -9.94
CA GLY A 90 16.71 13.23 -9.16
C GLY A 90 16.56 13.40 -7.65
N ALA A 91 16.40 14.63 -7.16
CA ALA A 91 16.16 14.91 -5.74
C ALA A 91 14.79 14.36 -5.29
N ILE A 92 13.74 14.53 -6.11
CA ILE A 92 12.41 13.98 -5.87
C ILE A 92 12.49 12.45 -5.83
N GLY A 93 13.12 11.82 -6.83
CA GLY A 93 13.30 10.35 -6.87
C GLY A 93 14.06 9.82 -5.66
N GLY A 94 15.13 10.50 -5.25
CA GLY A 94 15.89 10.16 -4.04
C GLY A 94 15.06 10.24 -2.76
N LEU A 95 14.23 11.27 -2.61
CA LEU A 95 13.35 11.41 -1.46
C LEU A 95 12.26 10.32 -1.44
N LEU A 96 11.68 10.00 -2.59
CA LEU A 96 10.66 8.95 -2.72
C LEU A 96 11.18 7.53 -2.47
N LEU A 97 12.50 7.31 -2.49
CA LEU A 97 13.11 6.02 -2.10
C LEU A 97 12.92 5.70 -0.62
N LEU A 98 12.70 6.69 0.24
CA LEU A 98 12.48 6.46 1.68
C LEU A 98 11.36 5.45 1.91
N GLY A 99 10.22 5.57 1.21
CA GLY A 99 9.08 4.66 1.39
C GLY A 99 9.39 3.17 1.11
N PRO A 100 9.97 2.79 -0.04
CA PRO A 100 10.40 1.41 -0.29
C PRO A 100 11.47 0.90 0.68
N LEU A 101 12.42 1.75 1.09
CA LEU A 101 13.45 1.37 2.06
C LEU A 101 12.86 1.01 3.42
N GLU A 102 11.90 1.80 3.91
CA GLU A 102 11.22 1.51 5.17
C GLU A 102 10.51 0.16 5.13
N LEU A 103 9.84 -0.19 4.04
CA LEU A 103 9.19 -1.48 3.90
C LEU A 103 10.20 -2.64 3.94
N LEU A 104 11.39 -2.45 3.38
CA LEU A 104 12.47 -3.43 3.43
C LEU A 104 12.92 -3.70 4.88
N PHE A 105 13.13 -2.65 5.66
CA PHE A 105 13.63 -2.78 7.04
C PHE A 105 12.53 -3.12 8.05
N LEU A 106 11.35 -2.54 7.89
CA LEU A 106 10.26 -2.68 8.85
C LEU A 106 9.29 -3.81 8.51
N GLY A 107 9.28 -4.35 7.29
CA GLY A 107 8.30 -5.36 6.86
C GLY A 107 8.33 -6.61 7.73
N ALA A 108 9.51 -7.17 8.00
CA ALA A 108 9.65 -8.35 8.86
C ALA A 108 9.28 -8.06 10.33
N TRP A 109 9.58 -6.87 10.83
CA TRP A 109 9.20 -6.44 12.17
C TRP A 109 7.68 -6.27 12.28
N ALA A 110 7.05 -5.65 11.28
CA ALA A 110 5.61 -5.45 11.21
C ALA A 110 4.86 -6.79 11.14
N GLY A 111 5.37 -7.76 10.36
CA GLY A 111 4.83 -9.13 10.31
C GLY A 111 4.84 -9.80 11.68
N ARG A 112 6.00 -9.85 12.36
CA ARG A 112 6.10 -10.38 13.71
C ARG A 112 5.19 -9.69 14.75
N ARG A 113 4.97 -8.38 14.56
CA ARG A 113 4.05 -7.62 15.41
C ARG A 113 2.61 -8.06 15.16
N ALA A 114 2.24 -8.26 13.89
CA ALA A 114 0.91 -8.71 13.48
C ALA A 114 0.60 -10.12 13.99
N ASP A 115 1.58 -11.03 13.96
CA ASP A 115 1.44 -12.39 14.49
C ASP A 115 1.21 -12.40 16.02
N ARG A 116 1.83 -11.45 16.76
CA ARG A 116 1.72 -11.39 18.23
C ARG A 116 0.49 -10.63 18.73
N MET A 117 0.11 -9.55 18.05
CA MET A 117 -0.93 -8.62 18.51
C MET A 117 -2.27 -8.86 17.82
N GLY A 118 -2.32 -9.72 16.80
CA GLY A 118 -3.47 -9.91 15.92
C GLY A 118 -3.47 -8.97 14.72
N TYR A 119 -3.84 -9.52 13.56
CA TYR A 119 -3.77 -8.82 12.27
C TYR A 119 -4.63 -7.57 12.24
N ASN A 120 -5.85 -7.63 12.80
CA ASN A 120 -6.78 -6.51 12.77
C ASN A 120 -6.27 -5.29 13.56
N ARG A 121 -5.72 -5.51 14.77
CA ARG A 121 -5.17 -4.43 15.62
C ARG A 121 -3.97 -3.75 14.97
N VAL A 122 -3.06 -4.54 14.38
CA VAL A 122 -1.86 -3.99 13.73
C VAL A 122 -2.23 -3.27 12.42
N ALA A 123 -3.20 -3.79 11.64
CA ALA A 123 -3.72 -3.10 10.48
C ALA A 123 -4.38 -1.76 10.86
N LEU A 124 -5.16 -1.73 11.95
CA LEU A 124 -5.79 -0.50 12.44
C LEU A 124 -4.75 0.54 12.89
N LEU A 125 -3.72 0.12 13.65
CA LEU A 125 -2.61 1.00 14.01
C LEU A 125 -1.90 1.57 12.78
N GLY A 126 -1.62 0.72 11.79
CA GLY A 126 -1.05 1.14 10.51
C GLY A 126 -1.94 2.14 9.78
N ALA A 127 -3.26 1.91 9.76
CA ALA A 127 -4.23 2.80 9.15
C ALA A 127 -4.25 4.19 9.83
N TYR A 128 -4.20 4.27 11.15
CA TYR A 128 -4.12 5.55 11.87
C TYR A 128 -2.82 6.29 11.59
N LEU A 129 -1.69 5.59 11.52
CA LEU A 129 -0.40 6.20 11.12
C LEU A 129 -0.44 6.73 9.69
N LEU A 130 -1.12 6.04 8.77
CA LEU A 130 -1.31 6.51 7.39
C LEU A 130 -2.19 7.76 7.33
N VAL A 131 -3.24 7.85 8.14
CA VAL A 131 -4.04 9.07 8.29
C VAL A 131 -3.18 10.20 8.85
N ALA A 132 -2.39 9.94 9.90
CA ALA A 132 -1.48 10.94 10.47
C ALA A 132 -0.44 11.42 9.45
N ALA A 133 0.13 10.51 8.64
CA ALA A 133 1.03 10.86 7.55
C ALA A 133 0.36 11.74 6.49
N GLY A 134 -0.89 11.41 6.11
CA GLY A 134 -1.67 12.22 5.18
C GLY A 134 -1.96 13.64 5.71
N LEU A 135 -2.25 13.78 7.00
CA LEU A 135 -2.38 15.09 7.66
C LEU A 135 -1.04 15.83 7.68
N ALA A 136 0.09 15.14 7.94
CA ALA A 136 1.41 15.73 7.85
C ALA A 136 1.71 16.25 6.44
N PHE A 137 1.33 15.51 5.39
CA PHE A 137 1.43 15.99 4.00
C PHE A 137 0.59 17.23 3.76
N ALA A 138 -0.62 17.32 4.29
CA ALA A 138 -1.47 18.51 4.15
C ALA A 138 -0.86 19.76 4.82
N LEU A 139 -0.01 19.57 5.84
CA LEU A 139 0.70 20.65 6.53
C LEU A 139 2.02 21.04 5.88
N LEU A 140 2.50 20.31 4.86
CA LEU A 140 3.77 20.58 4.18
C LEU A 140 3.94 22.04 3.69
N PRO A 141 2.90 22.70 3.15
CA PRO A 141 3.05 24.09 2.71
C PRO A 141 3.42 25.08 3.83
N LEU A 142 3.28 24.67 5.11
CA LEU A 142 3.63 25.45 6.28
C LEU A 142 5.03 25.10 6.83
N LEU A 143 5.66 24.05 6.29
CA LEU A 143 6.93 23.51 6.75
C LEU A 143 8.01 23.68 5.68
N HIS A 144 9.28 23.49 6.07
CA HIS A 144 10.36 23.43 5.10
C HIS A 144 10.15 22.20 4.15
N PRO A 145 10.09 22.40 2.81
CA PRO A 145 9.64 21.34 1.89
C PRO A 145 10.44 20.04 1.99
N LEU A 146 11.76 20.11 2.18
CA LEU A 146 12.60 18.91 2.29
C LEU A 146 12.35 18.13 3.59
N TRP A 147 12.48 18.80 4.73
CA TRP A 147 12.37 18.14 6.04
C TRP A 147 10.94 17.71 6.35
N GLY A 148 9.97 18.55 5.98
CA GLY A 148 8.56 18.21 6.11
C GLY A 148 8.19 16.98 5.26
N SER A 149 8.67 16.91 4.01
CA SER A 149 8.44 15.75 3.14
C SER A 149 9.12 14.50 3.67
N ALA A 150 10.36 14.60 4.16
CA ALA A 150 11.07 13.47 4.75
C ALA A 150 10.32 12.91 5.96
N LEU A 151 9.87 13.76 6.88
CA LEU A 151 9.10 13.35 8.06
C LEU A 151 7.76 12.70 7.67
N ALA A 152 7.01 13.31 6.74
CA ALA A 152 5.75 12.76 6.28
C ALA A 152 5.93 11.42 5.56
N LEU A 153 6.99 11.25 4.76
CA LEU A 153 7.34 9.97 4.14
C LEU A 153 7.74 8.92 5.16
N LEU A 154 8.51 9.27 6.21
CA LEU A 154 8.84 8.34 7.30
C LEU A 154 7.59 7.82 8.01
N LEU A 155 6.65 8.71 8.35
CA LEU A 155 5.37 8.32 8.94
C LEU A 155 4.56 7.43 7.98
N LEU A 156 4.52 7.79 6.69
CA LEU A 156 3.85 7.01 5.66
C LEU A 156 4.44 5.60 5.58
N GLY A 157 5.77 5.44 5.61
CA GLY A 157 6.44 4.16 5.49
C GLY A 157 6.20 3.25 6.69
N VAL A 158 6.26 3.77 7.92
CA VAL A 158 5.92 2.99 9.13
C VAL A 158 4.46 2.53 9.06
N GLY A 159 3.53 3.44 8.73
CA GLY A 159 2.12 3.11 8.55
C GLY A 159 1.90 2.05 7.47
N ARG A 160 2.61 2.15 6.33
CA ARG A 160 2.59 1.17 5.22
C ARG A 160 3.08 -0.19 5.66
N ALA A 161 4.21 -0.27 6.35
CA ALA A 161 4.77 -1.53 6.81
C ALA A 161 3.78 -2.29 7.72
N LEU A 162 3.19 -1.60 8.70
CA LEU A 162 2.23 -2.18 9.61
C LEU A 162 0.92 -2.57 8.91
N PHE A 163 0.33 -1.65 8.14
CA PHE A 163 -0.94 -1.90 7.48
C PHE A 163 -0.83 -3.03 6.45
N GLN A 164 0.14 -2.95 5.55
CA GLN A 164 0.26 -3.87 4.43
C GLN A 164 0.55 -5.30 4.88
N ALA A 165 1.49 -5.48 5.83
CA ALA A 165 1.80 -6.80 6.36
C ALA A 165 0.57 -7.44 7.03
N ALA A 166 -0.07 -6.70 7.94
CA ALA A 166 -1.20 -7.20 8.71
C ALA A 166 -2.46 -7.41 7.84
N ASN A 167 -2.81 -6.45 6.99
CA ASN A 167 -4.02 -6.55 6.17
C ASN A 167 -3.91 -7.60 5.06
N ASN A 168 -2.71 -7.81 4.47
CA ASN A 168 -2.52 -8.90 3.51
C ASN A 168 -2.69 -10.27 4.18
N ALA A 169 -2.08 -10.46 5.37
CA ALA A 169 -2.24 -11.70 6.13
C ALA A 169 -3.71 -11.92 6.53
N LEU A 170 -4.41 -10.86 6.95
CA LEU A 170 -5.82 -10.90 7.29
C LEU A 170 -6.68 -11.32 6.09
N VAL A 171 -6.51 -10.71 4.92
CA VAL A 171 -7.29 -11.07 3.72
C VAL A 171 -7.08 -12.55 3.36
N LEU A 172 -5.84 -13.04 3.44
CA LEU A 172 -5.55 -14.45 3.14
C LEU A 172 -6.14 -15.39 4.20
N SER A 173 -6.13 -15.02 5.49
CA SER A 173 -6.72 -15.83 6.55
C SER A 173 -8.26 -15.89 6.52
N LEU A 174 -8.92 -14.88 5.94
CA LEU A 174 -10.36 -14.85 5.76
C LEU A 174 -10.83 -15.63 4.52
N ALA A 175 -9.91 -16.05 3.66
CA ALA A 175 -10.23 -16.83 2.49
C ALA A 175 -10.62 -18.27 2.87
N PRO A 176 -11.72 -18.82 2.34
CA PRO A 176 -12.06 -20.24 2.53
C PRO A 176 -10.92 -21.15 2.02
N LYS A 177 -10.73 -22.29 2.67
CA LYS A 177 -9.70 -23.27 2.28
C LYS A 177 -9.85 -23.64 0.79
N GLY A 178 -8.74 -23.67 0.06
CA GLY A 178 -8.70 -23.94 -1.37
C GLY A 178 -9.01 -22.72 -2.27
N THR A 179 -9.17 -21.51 -1.70
CA THR A 179 -9.39 -20.28 -2.47
C THR A 179 -8.24 -19.27 -2.34
N GLU A 180 -7.10 -19.68 -1.79
CA GLU A 180 -5.96 -18.80 -1.46
C GLU A 180 -5.40 -18.09 -2.71
N GLY A 181 -5.37 -18.77 -3.85
CA GLY A 181 -4.94 -18.15 -5.13
C GLY A 181 -5.94 -17.12 -5.64
N LEU A 182 -7.26 -17.36 -5.49
CA LEU A 182 -8.28 -16.36 -5.82
C LEU A 182 -8.17 -15.14 -4.89
N ALA A 183 -7.93 -15.35 -3.60
CA ALA A 183 -7.72 -14.27 -2.64
C ALA A 183 -6.47 -13.44 -2.97
N SER A 184 -5.37 -14.10 -3.33
CA SER A 184 -4.13 -13.44 -3.78
C SER A 184 -4.34 -12.66 -5.10
N GLY A 185 -5.10 -13.24 -6.03
CA GLY A 185 -5.52 -12.57 -7.26
C GLY A 185 -6.38 -11.32 -6.98
N ALA A 186 -7.37 -11.44 -6.09
CA ALA A 186 -8.23 -10.34 -5.68
C ALA A 186 -7.42 -9.20 -5.01
N LEU A 187 -6.46 -9.54 -4.12
CA LEU A 187 -5.52 -8.58 -3.55
C LEU A 187 -4.72 -7.84 -4.63
N SER A 188 -4.25 -8.55 -5.64
CA SER A 188 -3.47 -7.97 -6.74
C SER A 188 -4.32 -7.00 -7.57
N VAL A 189 -5.58 -7.35 -7.84
CA VAL A 189 -6.54 -6.48 -8.53
C VAL A 189 -6.87 -5.26 -7.68
N ALA A 190 -7.18 -5.43 -6.39
CA ALA A 190 -7.47 -4.31 -5.49
C ALA A 190 -6.29 -3.34 -5.40
N ARG A 191 -5.06 -3.85 -5.34
CA ARG A 191 -3.82 -3.07 -5.39
C ARG A 191 -3.71 -2.28 -6.69
N ALA A 192 -3.84 -2.93 -7.84
CA ALA A 192 -3.70 -2.29 -9.15
C ALA A 192 -4.76 -1.21 -9.36
N LEU A 193 -6.02 -1.49 -9.03
CA LEU A 193 -7.11 -0.51 -9.10
C LEU A 193 -6.88 0.65 -8.14
N GLY A 194 -6.48 0.37 -6.90
CA GLY A 194 -6.16 1.42 -5.92
C GLY A 194 -5.06 2.34 -6.43
N GLN A 195 -3.97 1.79 -6.96
CA GLN A 195 -2.86 2.57 -7.52
C GLN A 195 -3.29 3.42 -8.72
N ALA A 196 -4.04 2.85 -9.66
CA ALA A 196 -4.52 3.57 -10.84
C ALA A 196 -5.46 4.73 -10.44
N LEU A 197 -6.45 4.43 -9.59
CA LEU A 197 -7.39 5.44 -9.09
C LEU A 197 -6.69 6.52 -8.25
N GLY A 198 -5.70 6.13 -7.43
CA GLY A 198 -4.93 7.07 -6.62
C GLY A 198 -4.14 8.06 -7.47
N SER A 199 -3.47 7.57 -8.51
CA SER A 199 -2.74 8.42 -9.45
C SER A 199 -3.68 9.37 -10.21
N ALA A 200 -4.79 8.85 -10.72
CA ALA A 200 -5.80 9.62 -11.45
C ALA A 200 -6.44 10.69 -10.56
N LEU A 201 -6.80 10.30 -9.32
CA LEU A 201 -7.41 11.22 -8.36
C LEU A 201 -6.43 12.31 -7.93
N ALA A 202 -5.16 11.97 -7.68
CA ALA A 202 -4.13 12.96 -7.35
C ALA A 202 -3.92 13.96 -8.48
N GLY A 203 -3.76 13.51 -9.73
CA GLY A 203 -3.60 14.40 -10.88
C GLY A 203 -4.83 15.24 -11.15
N GLY A 204 -6.02 14.63 -11.11
CA GLY A 204 -7.29 15.31 -11.35
C GLY A 204 -7.61 16.35 -10.26
N SER A 205 -7.44 15.99 -8.98
CA SER A 205 -7.69 16.93 -7.87
C SER A 205 -6.67 18.07 -7.83
N LEU A 206 -5.38 17.80 -8.07
CA LEU A 206 -4.38 18.87 -8.21
C LEU A 206 -4.75 19.83 -9.35
N GLY A 207 -5.10 19.29 -10.53
CA GLY A 207 -5.51 20.11 -11.68
C GLY A 207 -6.74 20.98 -11.40
N LEU A 208 -7.72 20.45 -10.69
CA LEU A 208 -8.90 21.19 -10.24
C LEU A 208 -8.53 22.25 -9.19
N PHE A 209 -7.79 21.86 -8.17
CA PHE A 209 -7.47 22.74 -7.05
C PHE A 209 -6.48 23.84 -7.42
N TYR A 210 -5.61 23.63 -8.41
CA TYR A 210 -4.78 24.72 -8.98
C TYR A 210 -5.61 25.83 -9.63
N ARG A 211 -6.84 25.53 -10.06
CA ARG A 211 -7.77 26.54 -10.60
C ARG A 211 -8.58 27.25 -9.52
N LEU A 212 -8.80 26.57 -8.39
CA LEU A 212 -9.66 27.07 -7.31
C LEU A 212 -8.88 27.83 -6.22
N PHE A 213 -7.63 27.46 -5.97
CA PHE A 213 -6.82 28.03 -4.91
C PHE A 213 -5.73 28.97 -5.44
N PRO A 214 -5.41 30.06 -4.70
CA PRO A 214 -4.43 31.05 -5.12
C PRO A 214 -2.98 30.54 -5.09
N SER A 215 -2.69 29.46 -4.37
CA SER A 215 -1.35 28.91 -4.26
C SER A 215 -1.31 27.40 -4.54
N HIS A 216 -0.19 26.94 -5.10
CA HIS A 216 0.03 25.53 -5.35
C HIS A 216 0.15 24.70 -4.04
N GLY A 217 0.62 25.33 -2.96
CA GLY A 217 0.66 24.70 -1.64
C GLY A 217 -0.73 24.37 -1.10
N LEU A 218 -1.70 25.31 -1.22
CA LEU A 218 -3.09 25.04 -0.82
C LEU A 218 -3.75 23.96 -1.68
N ALA A 219 -3.49 23.95 -2.99
CA ALA A 219 -3.99 22.91 -3.88
C ALA A 219 -3.43 21.52 -3.49
N PHE A 220 -2.14 21.46 -3.16
CA PHE A 220 -1.52 20.23 -2.65
C PHE A 220 -2.15 19.79 -1.31
N ALA A 221 -2.29 20.71 -0.35
CA ALA A 221 -2.90 20.43 0.95
C ALA A 221 -4.33 19.87 0.80
N ALA A 222 -5.16 20.48 -0.05
CA ALA A 222 -6.51 20.01 -0.32
C ALA A 222 -6.53 18.61 -0.96
N THR A 223 -5.60 18.33 -1.89
CA THR A 223 -5.43 17.00 -2.48
C THR A 223 -5.02 15.98 -1.42
N ALA A 224 -4.05 16.31 -0.57
CA ALA A 224 -3.60 15.44 0.52
C ALA A 224 -4.74 15.14 1.51
N LEU A 225 -5.55 16.14 1.87
CA LEU A 225 -6.73 15.95 2.73
C LEU A 225 -7.78 15.05 2.09
N LEU A 226 -8.07 15.21 0.80
CA LEU A 226 -8.99 14.35 0.06
C LEU A 226 -8.53 12.88 0.11
N LEU A 227 -7.27 12.62 -0.20
CA LEU A 227 -6.69 11.27 -0.16
C LEU A 227 -6.68 10.71 1.27
N THR A 228 -6.41 11.55 2.26
CA THR A 228 -6.43 11.17 3.69
C THR A 228 -7.84 10.79 4.15
N ALA A 229 -8.87 11.49 3.71
CA ALA A 229 -10.26 11.14 4.02
C ALA A 229 -10.62 9.75 3.51
N LEU A 230 -10.15 9.36 2.32
CA LEU A 230 -10.32 8.00 1.78
C LEU A 230 -9.54 6.95 2.60
N MET A 231 -8.37 7.31 3.12
CA MET A 231 -7.65 6.42 4.06
C MET A 231 -8.38 6.31 5.41
N GLY A 232 -9.03 7.38 5.87
CA GLY A 232 -9.92 7.37 7.03
C GLY A 232 -11.08 6.38 6.86
N LEU A 233 -11.65 6.30 5.67
CA LEU A 233 -12.65 5.27 5.34
C LEU A 233 -12.08 3.85 5.44
N ALA A 234 -10.84 3.63 4.98
CA ALA A 234 -10.16 2.33 5.15
C ALA A 234 -9.98 1.98 6.64
N ALA A 235 -9.56 2.95 7.46
CA ALA A 235 -9.44 2.77 8.91
C ALA A 235 -10.78 2.40 9.56
N PHE A 236 -11.88 3.05 9.13
CA PHE A 236 -13.23 2.74 9.58
C PHE A 236 -13.65 1.31 9.21
N LEU A 237 -13.38 0.86 7.98
CA LEU A 237 -13.65 -0.51 7.54
C LEU A 237 -12.88 -1.56 8.35
N VAL A 238 -11.64 -1.26 8.74
CA VAL A 238 -10.83 -2.14 9.60
C VAL A 238 -11.37 -2.16 11.03
N ARG A 239 -11.73 -1.00 11.59
CA ARG A 239 -12.28 -0.90 12.95
C ARG A 239 -13.61 -1.62 13.12
N GLY A 240 -14.50 -1.56 12.12
CA GLY A 240 -15.82 -2.19 12.17
C GLY A 240 -15.76 -3.71 12.38
N ARG A 241 -14.63 -4.34 12.10
CA ARG A 241 -14.40 -5.78 12.33
C ARG A 241 -14.10 -6.14 13.79
N GLU A 242 -13.48 -5.24 14.56
CA GLU A 242 -13.26 -5.48 15.99
C GLU A 242 -14.56 -5.57 16.78
N GLY A 243 -15.61 -4.85 16.31
CA GLY A 243 -16.94 -4.86 16.93
C GLY A 243 -17.79 -6.07 16.58
N SER A 244 -17.48 -6.82 15.52
CA SER A 244 -18.25 -7.99 15.09
C SER A 244 -17.83 -9.32 15.76
N GLY A 245 -16.89 -9.29 16.70
CA GLY A 245 -16.53 -10.49 17.48
C GLY A 245 -15.75 -11.55 16.69
N GLU A 246 -15.35 -11.25 15.46
CA GLU A 246 -14.50 -12.15 14.66
C GLU A 246 -13.02 -12.00 15.09
N GLU A 247 -12.72 -12.36 16.33
CA GLU A 247 -11.41 -12.90 16.65
C GLU A 247 -11.29 -14.22 15.87
N VAL A 248 -10.66 -14.17 14.70
CA VAL A 248 -10.17 -15.38 14.04
C VAL A 248 -9.15 -15.98 15.02
N GLY A 249 -9.62 -16.94 15.83
CA GLY A 249 -8.89 -17.51 16.92
C GLY A 249 -7.54 -18.04 16.44
N HIS A 250 -6.51 -17.79 17.22
CA HIS A 250 -5.37 -18.68 17.28
C HIS A 250 -5.93 -20.09 17.56
N ALA A 251 -6.04 -20.93 16.53
CA ALA A 251 -6.13 -22.35 16.77
C ALA A 251 -4.85 -22.68 17.57
N PRO A 252 -4.97 -23.26 18.78
CA PRO A 252 -3.80 -23.74 19.47
C PRO A 252 -3.10 -24.70 18.51
N LEU A 253 -1.80 -24.51 18.32
CA LEU A 253 -0.97 -25.51 17.68
C LEU A 253 -1.19 -26.78 18.50
N ASP A 254 -1.87 -27.78 17.95
CA ASP A 254 -2.03 -29.08 18.54
C ASP A 254 -0.63 -29.56 18.92
N ASP A 255 -0.40 -29.66 20.21
CA ASP A 255 0.83 -30.22 20.78
C ASP A 255 0.86 -31.71 20.41
N PRO A 256 1.76 -32.19 19.54
CA PRO A 256 1.82 -33.59 19.15
C PRO A 256 2.58 -34.44 20.19
N GLY A 257 2.58 -34.07 21.48
CA GLY A 257 3.37 -34.67 22.54
C GLY A 257 2.56 -35.26 23.67
N GLY A 258 1.68 -36.24 23.42
CA GLY A 258 0.88 -36.89 24.47
C GLY A 258 0.51 -38.32 24.21
N GLU A 259 1.38 -39.14 23.62
CA GLU A 259 1.22 -40.60 23.68
C GLU A 259 2.56 -41.26 23.98
N GLY A 260 2.70 -41.70 25.22
CA GLY A 260 3.84 -42.50 25.67
C GLY A 260 3.87 -42.74 27.15
N GLY A 261 3.04 -43.66 27.66
CA GLY A 261 3.19 -44.05 29.07
C GLY A 261 2.07 -44.95 29.59
N ALA A 262 2.04 -46.20 29.20
CA ALA A 262 1.61 -47.34 30.06
C ALA A 262 2.14 -48.63 29.47
#